data_8a6472f80188e89808b73524a11065bf
#
_entry.id   8a6472f80188e89808b73524a11065bf
#
_cell.length_a   1.000
_cell.length_b   1.000
_cell.length_c   1.000
_cell.angle_alpha   90.00
_cell.angle_beta   90.00
_cell.angle_gamma   90.00
#
_symmetry.space_group_name_H-M   'P 1'
#
loop_
_entity.id
_entity.type
_entity.pdbx_description
1 polymer ?
#
loop_
_entity_poly.entity_id
_entity_poly.type
_entity_poly.pdbx_seq_one_letter_code
_entity_poly.pdbx_strand_id
1 'polypeptide(L)'
;MSRTIEEQLVKHLADAHSIEEQALTQLRRAPELAGDESLAAAFERHLGETERHERLVRARLDAHDAEPSAIKDIAGKAGGLGMIAFAQVNPDTPGKLIDHAFSYEHMELAAYELLARVADRAGDAETAATAREIAAEERAMAERLADLFDEAVTASLREQDPDALGAQLDGYLADAHAIEQQAVSLLEGGRKIVDEEGMSALFEEHLAETREHERRVLERLEARGARPSSVKDLGMRLGGLNVGAFFAAQPDTPAKLSGFAYAFEHLEVGGYELLRRVAERAGDADSAQLAITIAAEERAMAERIAARWDAVVDASLESVGAAPAA
;
A
#
# COMPACT_ATOMS: atom_id res chain seq x y z
N MET A 1 10.52 2.28 29.80
CA MET A 1 11.96 2.55 29.64
C MET A 1 12.11 3.39 28.41
N SER A 2 12.86 4.50 28.46
CA SER A 2 13.23 5.28 27.27
C SER A 2 14.03 4.38 26.32
N ARG A 3 13.67 4.33 25.04
CA ARG A 3 14.42 3.60 24.02
C ARG A 3 15.48 4.52 23.41
N THR A 4 16.60 3.96 23.01
CA THR A 4 17.62 4.74 22.28
C THR A 4 17.21 4.90 20.82
N ILE A 5 17.74 5.92 20.15
CA ILE A 5 17.51 6.11 18.71
C ILE A 5 18.07 4.92 17.90
N GLU A 6 19.17 4.33 18.36
CA GLU A 6 19.76 3.12 17.77
C GLU A 6 18.82 1.92 17.88
N GLU A 7 18.15 1.72 19.03
CA GLU A 7 17.13 0.67 19.19
C GLU A 7 15.94 0.90 18.22
N GLN A 8 15.58 2.15 17.91
CA GLN A 8 14.56 2.45 16.92
C GLN A 8 15.06 2.20 15.50
N LEU A 9 16.30 2.55 15.18
CA LEU A 9 16.91 2.25 13.89
C LEU A 9 16.92 0.73 13.61
N VAL A 10 17.39 -0.06 14.57
CA VAL A 10 17.37 -1.53 14.48
C VAL A 10 15.94 -2.06 14.29
N LYS A 11 14.95 -1.47 14.96
CA LYS A 11 13.55 -1.86 14.81
C LYS A 11 13.03 -1.57 13.38
N HIS A 12 13.36 -0.41 12.81
CA HIS A 12 12.99 -0.07 11.44
C HIS A 12 13.71 -0.98 10.41
N LEU A 13 14.97 -1.31 10.64
CA LEU A 13 15.69 -2.30 9.83
C LEU A 13 15.04 -3.69 9.88
N ALA A 14 14.63 -4.14 11.08
CA ALA A 14 13.92 -5.42 11.21
C ALA A 14 12.51 -5.40 10.59
N ASP A 15 11.83 -4.26 10.56
CA ASP A 15 10.58 -4.08 9.85
C ASP A 15 10.80 -4.14 8.32
N ALA A 16 11.81 -3.43 7.80
CA ALA A 16 12.19 -3.47 6.38
C ALA A 16 12.55 -4.90 5.94
N HIS A 17 13.37 -5.62 6.72
CA HIS A 17 13.69 -7.02 6.42
C HIS A 17 12.44 -7.91 6.32
N SER A 18 11.48 -7.73 7.21
CA SER A 18 10.23 -8.50 7.18
C SER A 18 9.35 -8.16 5.97
N ILE A 19 9.36 -6.90 5.52
CA ILE A 19 8.68 -6.45 4.31
C ILE A 19 9.30 -7.12 3.08
N GLU A 20 10.63 -7.13 2.95
CA GLU A 20 11.35 -7.82 1.86
C GLU A 20 11.05 -9.33 1.81
N GLU A 21 11.04 -10.01 2.96
CA GLU A 21 10.70 -11.43 3.03
C GLU A 21 9.24 -11.71 2.61
N GLN A 22 8.34 -10.78 2.87
CA GLN A 22 6.96 -10.84 2.38
C GLN A 22 6.90 -10.62 0.86
N ALA A 23 7.61 -9.61 0.34
CA ALA A 23 7.73 -9.34 -1.10
C ALA A 23 8.29 -10.54 -1.86
N LEU A 24 9.40 -11.14 -1.39
CA LEU A 24 9.99 -12.35 -1.96
C LEU A 24 8.99 -13.51 -2.04
N THR A 25 8.15 -13.66 -1.02
CA THR A 25 7.11 -14.70 -0.99
C THR A 25 6.07 -14.49 -2.09
N GLN A 26 5.69 -13.24 -2.35
CA GLN A 26 4.71 -12.87 -3.39
C GLN A 26 5.35 -12.96 -4.79
N LEU A 27 6.52 -12.35 -4.98
CA LEU A 27 7.20 -12.26 -6.27
C LEU A 27 7.58 -13.61 -6.87
N ARG A 28 7.88 -14.62 -6.04
CA ARG A 28 8.13 -15.98 -6.52
C ARG A 28 6.93 -16.63 -7.20
N ARG A 29 5.72 -16.12 -7.00
CA ARG A 29 4.47 -16.63 -7.59
C ARG A 29 3.84 -15.68 -8.59
N ALA A 30 4.13 -14.39 -8.48
CA ALA A 30 3.51 -13.35 -9.29
C ALA A 30 3.68 -13.58 -10.81
N PRO A 31 4.85 -14.00 -11.36
CA PRO A 31 5.00 -14.25 -12.79
C PRO A 31 4.03 -15.32 -13.33
N GLU A 32 3.75 -16.38 -12.56
CA GLU A 32 2.81 -17.45 -12.96
C GLU A 32 1.36 -16.95 -13.02
N LEU A 33 1.03 -15.90 -12.27
CA LEU A 33 -0.31 -15.33 -12.12
C LEU A 33 -0.54 -14.10 -13.00
N ALA A 34 0.51 -13.54 -13.58
CA ALA A 34 0.50 -12.26 -14.29
C ALA A 34 -0.43 -12.24 -15.50
N GLY A 35 -0.62 -13.38 -16.19
CA GLY A 35 -1.48 -13.50 -17.37
C GLY A 35 -1.00 -12.72 -18.61
N ASP A 36 0.11 -12.01 -18.50
CA ASP A 36 0.76 -11.23 -19.53
C ASP A 36 2.29 -11.34 -19.43
N GLU A 37 2.99 -11.42 -20.58
CA GLU A 37 4.44 -11.62 -20.64
C GLU A 37 5.23 -10.40 -20.10
N SER A 38 4.75 -9.18 -20.38
CA SER A 38 5.41 -7.95 -19.93
C SER A 38 5.32 -7.80 -18.42
N LEU A 39 4.14 -8.10 -17.86
CA LEU A 39 3.90 -8.08 -16.42
C LEU A 39 4.71 -9.19 -15.71
N ALA A 40 4.76 -10.40 -16.27
CA ALA A 40 5.58 -11.49 -15.75
C ALA A 40 7.07 -11.12 -15.72
N ALA A 41 7.58 -10.54 -16.83
CA ALA A 41 8.97 -10.10 -16.92
C ALA A 41 9.30 -8.96 -15.93
N ALA A 42 8.35 -8.07 -15.64
CA ALA A 42 8.52 -7.04 -14.61
C ALA A 42 8.70 -7.66 -13.22
N PHE A 43 7.85 -8.62 -12.84
CA PHE A 43 7.94 -9.33 -11.57
C PHE A 43 9.22 -10.19 -11.45
N GLU A 44 9.63 -10.89 -12.53
CA GLU A 44 10.89 -11.65 -12.53
C GLU A 44 12.12 -10.78 -12.30
N ARG A 45 12.15 -9.59 -12.92
CA ARG A 45 13.25 -8.63 -12.72
C ARG A 45 13.25 -8.12 -11.29
N HIS A 46 12.08 -7.72 -10.79
CA HIS A 46 11.95 -7.18 -9.44
C HIS A 46 12.25 -8.23 -8.37
N LEU A 47 11.95 -9.51 -8.58
CA LEU A 47 12.40 -10.58 -7.69
C LEU A 47 13.91 -10.54 -7.44
N GLY A 48 14.70 -10.32 -8.49
CA GLY A 48 16.17 -10.19 -8.37
C GLY A 48 16.61 -8.91 -7.64
N GLU A 49 15.87 -7.81 -7.82
CA GLU A 49 16.07 -6.54 -7.10
C GLU A 49 15.76 -6.74 -5.59
N THR A 50 14.62 -7.31 -5.24
CA THR A 50 14.19 -7.62 -3.86
C THR A 50 15.14 -8.59 -3.14
N GLU A 51 15.67 -9.62 -3.83
CA GLU A 51 16.70 -10.49 -3.25
C GLU A 51 17.99 -9.72 -2.90
N ARG A 52 18.31 -8.66 -3.63
CA ARG A 52 19.43 -7.78 -3.32
C ARG A 52 19.09 -6.86 -2.15
N HIS A 53 17.88 -6.30 -2.08
CA HIS A 53 17.42 -5.45 -0.99
C HIS A 53 17.47 -6.20 0.35
N GLU A 54 16.96 -7.43 0.40
CA GLU A 54 17.00 -8.27 1.60
C GLU A 54 18.45 -8.45 2.11
N ARG A 55 19.39 -8.75 1.19
CA ARG A 55 20.81 -8.87 1.58
C ARG A 55 21.41 -7.57 2.10
N LEU A 56 21.06 -6.43 1.51
CA LEU A 56 21.53 -5.12 1.96
C LEU A 56 20.99 -4.78 3.35
N VAL A 57 19.69 -4.99 3.58
CA VAL A 57 19.06 -4.75 4.90
C VAL A 57 19.65 -5.69 5.95
N ARG A 58 19.85 -6.96 5.64
CA ARG A 58 20.52 -7.93 6.51
C ARG A 58 21.93 -7.48 6.89
N ALA A 59 22.72 -7.02 5.92
CA ALA A 59 24.07 -6.50 6.18
C ALA A 59 24.04 -5.28 7.11
N ARG A 60 23.01 -4.44 7.04
CA ARG A 60 22.85 -3.32 7.98
C ARG A 60 22.45 -3.79 9.38
N LEU A 61 21.57 -4.81 9.50
CA LEU A 61 21.28 -5.44 10.80
C LEU A 61 22.55 -6.03 11.43
N ASP A 62 23.34 -6.78 10.66
CA ASP A 62 24.62 -7.35 11.13
C ASP A 62 25.60 -6.27 11.63
N ALA A 63 25.64 -5.10 10.95
CA ALA A 63 26.48 -3.98 11.36
C ALA A 63 26.09 -3.35 12.71
N HIS A 64 24.83 -3.57 13.14
CA HIS A 64 24.29 -3.17 14.44
C HIS A 64 24.27 -4.32 15.46
N ASP A 65 24.97 -5.44 15.20
CA ASP A 65 24.93 -6.66 16.03
C ASP A 65 23.49 -7.14 16.30
N ALA A 66 22.59 -7.00 15.31
CA ALA A 66 21.16 -7.30 15.41
C ALA A 66 20.77 -8.44 14.45
N GLU A 67 19.81 -9.23 14.87
CA GLU A 67 19.25 -10.34 14.08
C GLU A 67 17.86 -9.97 13.50
N PRO A 68 17.50 -10.49 12.30
CA PRO A 68 16.15 -10.40 11.80
C PRO A 68 15.11 -10.94 12.79
N SER A 69 13.92 -10.38 12.75
CA SER A 69 12.84 -10.82 13.65
C SER A 69 12.10 -12.02 13.09
N ALA A 70 12.44 -13.22 13.53
CA ALA A 70 11.79 -14.47 13.07
C ALA A 70 10.25 -14.44 13.23
N ILE A 71 9.70 -13.75 14.24
CA ILE A 71 8.25 -13.62 14.42
C ILE A 71 7.65 -12.72 13.35
N LYS A 72 8.31 -11.59 13.02
CA LYS A 72 7.84 -10.67 11.96
C LYS A 72 7.95 -11.32 10.60
N ASP A 73 9.04 -12.02 10.32
CA ASP A 73 9.26 -12.73 9.05
C ASP A 73 8.22 -13.83 8.82
N ILE A 74 7.87 -14.60 9.86
CA ILE A 74 6.79 -15.60 9.78
C ILE A 74 5.44 -14.92 9.50
N ALA A 75 5.14 -13.82 10.19
CA ALA A 75 3.90 -13.07 9.98
C ALA A 75 3.85 -12.46 8.57
N GLY A 76 4.95 -11.89 8.08
CA GLY A 76 5.08 -11.36 6.73
C GLY A 76 4.87 -12.42 5.65
N LYS A 77 5.55 -13.57 5.77
CA LYS A 77 5.38 -14.70 4.84
C LYS A 77 3.94 -15.22 4.81
N ALA A 78 3.28 -15.32 5.96
CA ALA A 78 1.87 -15.71 6.04
C ALA A 78 0.95 -14.70 5.34
N GLY A 79 1.22 -13.40 5.51
CA GLY A 79 0.52 -12.32 4.80
C GLY A 79 0.69 -12.42 3.28
N GLY A 80 1.93 -12.60 2.81
CA GLY A 80 2.23 -12.78 1.38
C GLY A 80 1.52 -13.96 0.74
N LEU A 81 1.48 -15.11 1.43
CA LEU A 81 0.72 -16.29 0.97
C LEU A 81 -0.80 -16.04 0.95
N GLY A 82 -1.32 -15.29 1.91
CA GLY A 82 -2.74 -14.90 1.95
C GLY A 82 -3.14 -14.05 0.75
N MET A 83 -2.30 -13.10 0.34
CA MET A 83 -2.54 -12.27 -0.83
C MET A 83 -2.49 -13.05 -2.14
N ILE A 84 -1.55 -14.00 -2.28
CA ILE A 84 -1.51 -14.91 -3.43
C ILE A 84 -2.80 -15.74 -3.51
N ALA A 85 -3.24 -16.31 -2.40
CA ALA A 85 -4.49 -17.06 -2.34
C ALA A 85 -5.70 -16.20 -2.69
N PHE A 86 -5.73 -14.94 -2.24
CA PHE A 86 -6.77 -13.97 -2.61
C PHE A 86 -6.77 -13.71 -4.12
N ALA A 87 -5.61 -13.43 -4.72
CA ALA A 87 -5.50 -13.20 -6.15
C ALA A 87 -6.01 -14.42 -6.96
N GLN A 88 -5.64 -15.63 -6.59
CA GLN A 88 -5.99 -16.87 -7.31
C GLN A 88 -7.50 -17.20 -7.34
N VAL A 89 -8.28 -16.72 -6.37
CA VAL A 89 -9.73 -16.99 -6.33
C VAL A 89 -10.56 -15.92 -7.05
N ASN A 90 -9.93 -14.87 -7.56
CA ASN A 90 -10.61 -13.81 -8.30
C ASN A 90 -10.52 -14.06 -9.83
N PRO A 91 -11.62 -13.86 -10.57
CA PRO A 91 -11.63 -14.07 -12.03
C PRO A 91 -10.80 -13.02 -12.81
N ASP A 92 -10.43 -11.90 -12.18
CA ASP A 92 -9.63 -10.80 -12.70
C ASP A 92 -8.23 -10.76 -12.06
N THR A 93 -7.63 -11.94 -11.86
CA THR A 93 -6.33 -12.11 -11.20
C THR A 93 -5.23 -11.14 -11.66
N PRO A 94 -4.95 -10.92 -12.97
CA PRO A 94 -3.92 -9.98 -13.39
C PRO A 94 -4.17 -8.55 -12.92
N GLY A 95 -5.41 -8.06 -12.98
CA GLY A 95 -5.79 -6.73 -12.50
C GLY A 95 -5.60 -6.59 -10.99
N LYS A 96 -6.07 -7.57 -10.21
CA LYS A 96 -5.90 -7.55 -8.75
C LYS A 96 -4.44 -7.70 -8.33
N LEU A 97 -3.67 -8.47 -9.09
CA LEU A 97 -2.24 -8.67 -8.83
C LEU A 97 -1.44 -7.38 -9.01
N ILE A 98 -1.66 -6.66 -10.13
CA ILE A 98 -0.94 -5.40 -10.39
C ILE A 98 -1.31 -4.31 -9.40
N ASP A 99 -2.59 -4.18 -9.06
CA ASP A 99 -3.08 -3.21 -8.08
C ASP A 99 -2.44 -3.42 -6.71
N HIS A 100 -2.45 -4.68 -6.25
CA HIS A 100 -1.80 -5.04 -4.99
C HIS A 100 -0.29 -4.81 -5.03
N ALA A 101 0.39 -5.23 -6.11
CA ALA A 101 1.82 -5.00 -6.27
C ALA A 101 2.15 -3.50 -6.26
N PHE A 102 1.40 -2.69 -7.02
CA PHE A 102 1.57 -1.24 -7.06
C PHE A 102 1.45 -0.59 -5.68
N SER A 103 0.44 -0.97 -4.90
CA SER A 103 0.31 -0.53 -3.50
C SER A 103 1.46 -1.02 -2.61
N TYR A 104 1.93 -2.25 -2.84
CA TYR A 104 3.00 -2.84 -2.05
C TYR A 104 4.34 -2.14 -2.27
N GLU A 105 4.70 -1.81 -3.53
CA GLU A 105 5.89 -1.00 -3.84
C GLU A 105 5.85 0.37 -3.11
N HIS A 106 4.67 0.98 -3.02
CA HIS A 106 4.52 2.23 -2.27
C HIS A 106 4.62 2.04 -0.75
N MET A 107 4.26 0.88 -0.23
CA MET A 107 4.50 0.53 1.17
C MET A 107 6.01 0.36 1.45
N GLU A 108 6.74 -0.31 0.57
CA GLU A 108 8.19 -0.46 0.64
C GLU A 108 8.88 0.90 0.52
N LEU A 109 8.49 1.70 -0.47
CA LEU A 109 8.97 3.08 -0.63
C LEU A 109 8.79 3.91 0.66
N ALA A 110 7.60 3.88 1.27
CA ALA A 110 7.35 4.59 2.53
C ALA A 110 8.23 4.06 3.67
N ALA A 111 8.38 2.74 3.79
CA ALA A 111 9.21 2.14 4.82
C ALA A 111 10.68 2.58 4.70
N TYR A 112 11.22 2.62 3.49
CA TYR A 112 12.60 3.06 3.25
C TYR A 112 12.79 4.57 3.37
N GLU A 113 11.82 5.38 2.98
CA GLU A 113 11.83 6.82 3.23
C GLU A 113 11.84 7.15 4.74
N LEU A 114 11.09 6.41 5.54
CA LEU A 114 11.08 6.52 7.00
C LEU A 114 12.38 5.99 7.63
N LEU A 115 12.88 4.82 7.17
CA LEU A 115 14.15 4.25 7.63
C LEU A 115 15.32 5.20 7.38
N ALA A 116 15.40 5.81 6.20
CA ALA A 116 16.46 6.77 5.86
C ALA A 116 16.48 7.94 6.84
N ARG A 117 15.30 8.47 7.20
CA ARG A 117 15.17 9.59 8.14
C ARG A 117 15.53 9.21 9.57
N VAL A 118 15.16 8.03 10.01
CA VAL A 118 15.58 7.51 11.33
C VAL A 118 17.08 7.29 11.37
N ALA A 119 17.69 6.76 10.30
CA ALA A 119 19.12 6.58 10.17
C ALA A 119 19.90 7.91 10.19
N ASP A 120 19.39 8.95 9.49
CA ASP A 120 19.98 10.30 9.55
C ASP A 120 20.00 10.84 10.98
N ARG A 121 18.89 10.68 11.73
CA ARG A 121 18.79 11.13 13.12
C ARG A 121 19.66 10.32 14.08
N ALA A 122 19.92 9.05 13.74
CA ALA A 122 20.86 8.19 14.47
C ALA A 122 22.34 8.47 14.10
N GLY A 123 22.60 9.27 13.05
CA GLY A 123 23.95 9.53 12.55
C GLY A 123 24.54 8.37 11.73
N ASP A 124 23.72 7.40 11.32
CA ASP A 124 24.14 6.26 10.48
C ASP A 124 23.97 6.59 9.00
N ALA A 125 24.98 7.23 8.45
CA ALA A 125 25.01 7.65 7.04
C ALA A 125 24.98 6.47 6.06
N GLU A 126 25.49 5.31 6.44
CA GLU A 126 25.53 4.13 5.58
C GLU A 126 24.14 3.49 5.47
N THR A 127 23.42 3.32 6.57
CA THR A 127 22.02 2.87 6.55
C THR A 127 21.14 3.86 5.82
N ALA A 128 21.33 5.17 6.04
CA ALA A 128 20.55 6.20 5.33
C ALA A 128 20.77 6.16 3.81
N ALA A 129 22.01 5.95 3.37
CA ALA A 129 22.34 5.81 1.95
C ALA A 129 21.73 4.54 1.33
N THR A 130 21.84 3.41 2.02
CA THR A 130 21.24 2.14 1.60
C THR A 130 19.71 2.24 1.48
N ALA A 131 19.06 2.84 2.46
CA ALA A 131 17.62 3.02 2.43
C ALA A 131 17.16 3.90 1.25
N ARG A 132 17.88 4.98 0.96
CA ARG A 132 17.59 5.84 -0.20
C ARG A 132 17.81 5.16 -1.54
N GLU A 133 18.85 4.31 -1.65
CA GLU A 133 19.12 3.51 -2.83
C GLU A 133 17.94 2.56 -3.11
N ILE A 134 17.50 1.81 -2.11
CA ILE A 134 16.38 0.89 -2.23
C ILE A 134 15.08 1.66 -2.54
N ALA A 135 14.79 2.74 -1.82
CA ALA A 135 13.61 3.58 -2.08
C ALA A 135 13.54 4.08 -3.54
N ALA A 136 14.68 4.37 -4.16
CA ALA A 136 14.70 4.77 -5.57
C ALA A 136 14.37 3.61 -6.52
N GLU A 137 14.74 2.38 -6.18
CA GLU A 137 14.43 1.19 -6.97
C GLU A 137 12.96 0.78 -6.82
N GLU A 138 12.37 0.87 -5.60
CA GLU A 138 10.94 0.63 -5.38
C GLU A 138 10.09 1.65 -6.12
N ARG A 139 10.49 2.92 -6.13
CA ARG A 139 9.82 3.95 -6.94
C ARG A 139 9.86 3.61 -8.43
N ALA A 140 11.01 3.17 -8.94
CA ALA A 140 11.15 2.78 -10.33
C ALA A 140 10.29 1.54 -10.68
N MET A 141 10.11 0.61 -9.73
CA MET A 141 9.22 -0.52 -9.92
C MET A 141 7.76 -0.09 -9.89
N ALA A 142 7.35 0.77 -8.96
CA ALA A 142 6.00 1.33 -8.93
C ALA A 142 5.65 2.05 -10.24
N GLU A 143 6.55 2.86 -10.78
CA GLU A 143 6.39 3.52 -12.09
C GLU A 143 6.25 2.49 -13.23
N ARG A 144 7.06 1.44 -13.22
CA ARG A 144 6.98 0.34 -14.20
C ARG A 144 5.64 -0.38 -14.13
N LEU A 145 5.10 -0.63 -12.94
CA LEU A 145 3.77 -1.21 -12.77
C LEU A 145 2.68 -0.25 -13.24
N ALA A 146 2.82 1.05 -12.98
CA ALA A 146 1.87 2.06 -13.47
C ALA A 146 1.74 2.04 -15.00
N ASP A 147 2.83 1.78 -15.71
CA ASP A 147 2.85 1.66 -17.18
C ASP A 147 2.20 0.37 -17.70
N LEU A 148 2.01 -0.65 -16.84
CA LEU A 148 1.50 -1.98 -17.21
C LEU A 148 0.02 -2.22 -16.85
N PHE A 149 -0.70 -1.23 -16.36
CA PHE A 149 -2.12 -1.38 -16.01
C PHE A 149 -3.00 -1.75 -17.21
N ASP A 150 -2.68 -1.27 -18.42
CA ASP A 150 -3.43 -1.61 -19.64
C ASP A 150 -3.27 -3.07 -20.04
N GLU A 151 -2.06 -3.62 -19.92
CA GLU A 151 -1.74 -5.02 -20.14
C GLU A 151 -2.46 -5.91 -19.14
N ALA A 152 -2.43 -5.55 -17.86
CA ALA A 152 -3.09 -6.29 -16.79
C ALA A 152 -4.63 -6.32 -16.97
N VAL A 153 -5.26 -5.19 -17.32
CA VAL A 153 -6.70 -5.16 -17.62
C VAL A 153 -7.00 -5.98 -18.88
N THR A 154 -6.17 -5.91 -19.91
CA THR A 154 -6.34 -6.70 -21.12
C THR A 154 -6.23 -8.20 -20.83
N ALA A 155 -5.27 -8.61 -20.00
CA ALA A 155 -5.14 -9.99 -19.54
C ALA A 155 -6.34 -10.46 -18.70
N SER A 156 -6.82 -9.61 -17.79
CA SER A 156 -8.01 -9.88 -16.95
C SER A 156 -9.28 -10.09 -17.77
N LEU A 157 -9.43 -9.36 -18.87
CA LEU A 157 -10.63 -9.41 -19.72
C LEU A 157 -10.55 -10.45 -20.85
N ARG A 158 -9.38 -11.04 -21.11
CA ARG A 158 -9.14 -11.93 -22.26
C ARG A 158 -10.03 -13.15 -22.32
N GLU A 159 -10.35 -13.74 -21.18
CA GLU A 159 -11.16 -14.96 -21.05
C GLU A 159 -12.64 -14.65 -20.75
N GLN A 160 -13.01 -13.37 -20.75
CA GLN A 160 -14.36 -12.92 -20.40
C GLN A 160 -15.22 -12.72 -21.65
N ASP A 161 -16.50 -13.02 -21.52
CA ASP A 161 -17.47 -12.72 -22.57
C ASP A 161 -17.52 -11.20 -22.82
N PRO A 162 -17.31 -10.71 -24.05
CA PRO A 162 -17.45 -9.29 -24.36
C PRO A 162 -18.80 -8.70 -23.94
N ASP A 163 -19.88 -9.50 -23.98
CA ASP A 163 -21.22 -9.07 -23.54
C ASP A 163 -21.33 -8.93 -22.01
N ALA A 164 -20.37 -9.49 -21.23
CA ALA A 164 -20.29 -9.37 -19.78
C ALA A 164 -19.53 -8.12 -19.31
N LEU A 165 -18.95 -7.30 -20.20
CA LEU A 165 -18.11 -6.15 -19.82
C LEU A 165 -18.86 -5.14 -18.94
N GLY A 166 -20.16 -4.95 -19.14
CA GLY A 166 -21.00 -4.15 -18.26
C GLY A 166 -21.07 -4.68 -16.82
N ALA A 167 -21.20 -5.99 -16.66
CA ALA A 167 -21.20 -6.64 -15.35
C ALA A 167 -19.81 -6.60 -14.69
N GLN A 168 -18.73 -6.65 -15.48
CA GLN A 168 -17.37 -6.45 -14.96
C GLN A 168 -17.20 -5.03 -14.41
N LEU A 169 -17.64 -4.01 -15.14
CA LEU A 169 -17.61 -2.63 -14.68
C LEU A 169 -18.40 -2.46 -13.36
N ASP A 170 -19.56 -3.08 -13.24
CA ASP A 170 -20.33 -3.08 -12.00
C ASP A 170 -19.56 -3.75 -10.84
N GLY A 171 -18.78 -4.80 -11.16
CA GLY A 171 -17.87 -5.47 -10.22
C GLY A 171 -16.77 -4.55 -9.70
N TYR A 172 -16.09 -3.81 -10.60
CA TYR A 172 -15.05 -2.86 -10.23
C TYR A 172 -15.60 -1.64 -9.45
N LEU A 173 -16.78 -1.16 -9.79
CA LEU A 173 -17.46 -0.13 -8.99
C LEU A 173 -17.83 -0.62 -7.58
N ALA A 174 -18.25 -1.89 -7.45
CA ALA A 174 -18.53 -2.47 -6.15
C ALA A 174 -17.24 -2.72 -5.33
N ASP A 175 -16.11 -3.01 -5.98
CA ASP A 175 -14.80 -3.08 -5.33
C ASP A 175 -14.35 -1.70 -4.83
N ALA A 176 -14.45 -0.67 -5.67
CA ALA A 176 -14.17 0.70 -5.29
C ALA A 176 -15.00 1.14 -4.08
N HIS A 177 -16.31 0.89 -4.08
CA HIS A 177 -17.18 1.19 -2.93
C HIS A 177 -16.71 0.48 -1.64
N ALA A 178 -16.30 -0.79 -1.74
CA ALA A 178 -15.84 -1.54 -0.58
C ALA A 178 -14.49 -1.02 -0.05
N ILE A 179 -13.57 -0.59 -0.93
CA ILE A 179 -12.29 0.01 -0.57
C ILE A 179 -12.53 1.36 0.14
N GLU A 180 -13.39 2.22 -0.37
CA GLU A 180 -13.77 3.49 0.28
C GLU A 180 -14.35 3.26 1.70
N GLN A 181 -15.19 2.26 1.88
CA GLN A 181 -15.70 1.89 3.21
C GLN A 181 -14.60 1.43 4.15
N GLN A 182 -13.57 0.75 3.64
CA GLN A 182 -12.40 0.39 4.42
C GLN A 182 -11.59 1.64 4.79
N ALA A 183 -11.34 2.54 3.83
CA ALA A 183 -10.66 3.81 4.05
C ALA A 183 -11.34 4.65 5.14
N VAL A 184 -12.67 4.81 5.08
CA VAL A 184 -13.44 5.48 6.14
C VAL A 184 -13.15 4.86 7.52
N SER A 185 -13.16 3.51 7.60
CA SER A 185 -12.91 2.80 8.86
C SER A 185 -11.49 3.00 9.38
N LEU A 186 -10.49 3.00 8.48
CA LEU A 186 -9.08 3.24 8.79
C LEU A 186 -8.84 4.68 9.26
N LEU A 187 -9.40 5.67 8.56
CA LEU A 187 -9.28 7.08 8.91
C LEU A 187 -9.98 7.41 10.24
N GLU A 188 -11.17 6.85 10.49
CA GLU A 188 -11.85 6.98 11.78
C GLU A 188 -11.05 6.39 12.96
N GLY A 189 -10.31 5.32 12.72
CA GLY A 189 -9.37 4.73 13.67
C GLY A 189 -8.09 5.54 13.79
N GLY A 190 -7.45 5.84 12.68
CA GLY A 190 -6.14 6.49 12.57
C GLY A 190 -6.08 7.84 13.26
N ARG A 191 -7.07 8.72 13.02
CA ARG A 191 -7.15 10.04 13.63
C ARG A 191 -7.20 10.04 15.16
N LYS A 192 -7.57 8.90 15.76
CA LYS A 192 -7.65 8.76 17.23
C LYS A 192 -6.35 8.28 17.87
N ILE A 193 -5.47 7.71 17.07
CA ILE A 193 -4.24 7.07 17.55
C ILE A 193 -2.98 7.76 17.07
N VAL A 194 -3.07 8.60 16.03
CA VAL A 194 -1.92 9.38 15.56
C VAL A 194 -1.75 10.62 16.47
N ASP A 195 -0.61 10.68 17.13
CA ASP A 195 -0.30 11.74 18.12
C ASP A 195 0.57 12.86 17.51
N GLU A 196 0.41 13.09 16.20
CA GLU A 196 0.99 14.21 15.46
C GLU A 196 -0.15 15.07 14.91
N GLU A 197 -0.21 16.35 15.36
CA GLU A 197 -1.34 17.24 15.14
C GLU A 197 -1.68 17.45 13.67
N GLY A 198 -0.65 17.66 12.83
CA GLY A 198 -0.84 17.89 11.41
C GLY A 198 -1.31 16.64 10.67
N MET A 199 -0.88 15.45 11.09
CA MET A 199 -1.34 14.19 10.50
C MET A 199 -2.77 13.87 10.94
N SER A 200 -3.11 14.15 12.20
CA SER A 200 -4.49 14.00 12.70
C SER A 200 -5.46 14.92 11.94
N ALA A 201 -5.09 16.17 11.71
CA ALA A 201 -5.87 17.13 10.93
C ALA A 201 -6.03 16.68 9.47
N LEU A 202 -4.95 16.14 8.88
CA LEU A 202 -4.95 15.62 7.52
C LEU A 202 -5.93 14.43 7.38
N PHE A 203 -5.91 13.50 8.33
CA PHE A 203 -6.83 12.36 8.34
C PHE A 203 -8.29 12.79 8.56
N GLU A 204 -8.55 13.84 9.33
CA GLU A 204 -9.92 14.35 9.52
C GLU A 204 -10.47 15.03 8.25
N GLU A 205 -9.65 15.79 7.54
CA GLU A 205 -9.99 16.38 6.25
C GLU A 205 -10.27 15.28 5.21
N HIS A 206 -9.33 14.33 5.08
CA HIS A 206 -9.46 13.25 4.11
C HIS A 206 -10.64 12.31 4.41
N LEU A 207 -10.99 12.09 5.67
CA LEU A 207 -12.20 11.33 6.02
C LEU A 207 -13.48 11.95 5.42
N ALA A 208 -13.54 13.27 5.29
CA ALA A 208 -14.68 13.94 4.65
C ALA A 208 -14.65 13.74 3.12
N GLU A 209 -13.47 13.76 2.51
CA GLU A 209 -13.26 13.50 1.08
C GLU A 209 -13.62 12.04 0.74
N THR A 210 -13.12 11.06 1.48
CA THR A 210 -13.39 9.62 1.32
C THR A 210 -14.89 9.29 1.42
N ARG A 211 -15.61 9.92 2.36
CA ARG A 211 -17.06 9.76 2.45
C ARG A 211 -17.80 10.32 1.23
N GLU A 212 -17.28 11.37 0.63
CA GLU A 212 -17.79 11.91 -0.63
C GLU A 212 -17.48 10.98 -1.81
N HIS A 213 -16.30 10.34 -1.83
CA HIS A 213 -15.94 9.31 -2.82
C HIS A 213 -16.89 8.12 -2.73
N GLU A 214 -17.09 7.57 -1.52
CA GLU A 214 -18.06 6.48 -1.26
C GLU A 214 -19.45 6.83 -1.81
N ARG A 215 -19.96 8.03 -1.52
CA ARG A 215 -21.25 8.50 -1.99
C ARG A 215 -21.33 8.57 -3.52
N ARG A 216 -20.30 9.12 -4.17
CA ARG A 216 -20.24 9.26 -5.64
C ARG A 216 -20.17 7.91 -6.34
N VAL A 217 -19.40 6.96 -5.79
CA VAL A 217 -19.30 5.58 -6.30
C VAL A 217 -20.65 4.86 -6.13
N LEU A 218 -21.30 5.00 -4.99
CA LEU A 218 -22.63 4.43 -4.74
C LEU A 218 -23.68 4.98 -5.73
N GLU A 219 -23.74 6.29 -5.93
CA GLU A 219 -24.63 6.93 -6.92
C GLU A 219 -24.37 6.40 -8.33
N ARG A 220 -23.10 6.16 -8.68
CA ARG A 220 -22.78 5.60 -9.99
C ARG A 220 -23.24 4.15 -10.15
N LEU A 221 -23.07 3.31 -9.12
CA LEU A 221 -23.64 1.96 -9.08
C LEU A 221 -25.15 1.97 -9.27
N GLU A 222 -25.87 2.80 -8.53
CA GLU A 222 -27.33 2.94 -8.62
C GLU A 222 -27.79 3.41 -9.99
N ALA A 223 -27.09 4.39 -10.59
CA ALA A 223 -27.38 4.87 -11.94
C ALA A 223 -27.22 3.80 -13.01
N ARG A 224 -26.37 2.80 -12.78
CA ARG A 224 -26.20 1.61 -13.62
C ARG A 224 -27.18 0.48 -13.30
N GLY A 225 -28.02 0.63 -12.27
CA GLY A 225 -28.92 -0.41 -11.79
C GLY A 225 -28.21 -1.52 -11.00
N ALA A 226 -26.96 -1.31 -10.64
CA ALA A 226 -26.15 -2.23 -9.84
C ALA A 226 -26.26 -1.93 -8.33
N ARG A 227 -25.71 -2.78 -7.50
CA ARG A 227 -25.74 -2.63 -6.03
C ARG A 227 -24.37 -2.97 -5.42
N PRO A 228 -24.01 -2.32 -4.30
CA PRO A 228 -22.84 -2.70 -3.52
C PRO A 228 -22.90 -4.16 -3.07
N SER A 229 -21.75 -4.77 -2.86
CA SER A 229 -21.64 -6.12 -2.34
C SER A 229 -21.54 -6.11 -0.82
N SER A 230 -22.63 -6.36 -0.12
CA SER A 230 -22.68 -6.38 1.35
C SER A 230 -21.67 -7.34 2.00
N VAL A 231 -21.26 -8.39 1.29
CA VAL A 231 -20.23 -9.35 1.78
C VAL A 231 -18.83 -8.75 1.65
N LYS A 232 -18.53 -8.09 0.51
CA LYS A 232 -17.26 -7.37 0.31
C LYS A 232 -17.15 -6.21 1.31
N ASP A 233 -18.16 -5.39 1.42
CA ASP A 233 -18.23 -4.23 2.33
C ASP A 233 -17.97 -4.65 3.80
N LEU A 234 -18.64 -5.72 4.27
CA LEU A 234 -18.43 -6.24 5.62
C LEU A 234 -17.00 -6.77 5.82
N GLY A 235 -16.48 -7.52 4.84
CA GLY A 235 -15.12 -8.07 4.89
C GLY A 235 -14.06 -6.95 4.99
N MET A 236 -14.18 -5.93 4.16
CA MET A 236 -13.26 -4.78 4.12
C MET A 236 -13.34 -3.95 5.41
N ARG A 237 -14.52 -3.66 5.93
CA ARG A 237 -14.69 -2.95 7.20
C ARG A 237 -14.07 -3.70 8.38
N LEU A 238 -14.24 -5.01 8.46
CA LEU A 238 -13.61 -5.82 9.51
C LEU A 238 -12.09 -5.84 9.37
N GLY A 239 -11.55 -5.83 8.14
CA GLY A 239 -10.13 -5.67 7.86
C GLY A 239 -9.60 -4.35 8.40
N GLY A 240 -10.26 -3.24 8.09
CA GLY A 240 -9.88 -1.91 8.58
C GLY A 240 -9.84 -1.78 10.12
N LEU A 241 -10.84 -2.37 10.81
CA LEU A 241 -10.87 -2.39 12.27
C LEU A 241 -9.68 -3.17 12.89
N ASN A 242 -9.29 -4.30 12.27
CA ASN A 242 -8.15 -5.09 12.74
C ASN A 242 -6.82 -4.35 12.53
N VAL A 243 -6.65 -3.66 11.41
CA VAL A 243 -5.48 -2.82 11.11
C VAL A 243 -5.38 -1.66 12.12
N GLY A 244 -6.47 -0.98 12.42
CA GLY A 244 -6.50 0.08 13.43
C GLY A 244 -6.08 -0.42 14.83
N ALA A 245 -6.57 -1.58 15.26
CA ALA A 245 -6.19 -2.20 16.53
C ALA A 245 -4.70 -2.60 16.55
N PHE A 246 -4.16 -3.08 15.42
CA PHE A 246 -2.74 -3.40 15.29
C PHE A 246 -1.87 -2.17 15.50
N PHE A 247 -2.17 -1.06 14.83
CA PHE A 247 -1.38 0.17 14.98
C PHE A 247 -1.51 0.79 16.37
N ALA A 248 -2.69 0.77 16.98
CA ALA A 248 -2.87 1.25 18.34
C ALA A 248 -2.00 0.52 19.38
N ALA A 249 -1.58 -0.70 19.11
CA ALA A 249 -0.69 -1.49 19.94
C ALA A 249 0.81 -1.21 19.71
N GLN A 250 1.18 -0.43 18.67
CA GLN A 250 2.57 -0.13 18.35
C GLN A 250 3.03 1.16 19.03
N PRO A 251 4.23 1.20 19.65
CA PRO A 251 4.72 2.39 20.35
C PRO A 251 5.19 3.53 19.41
N ASP A 252 5.54 3.21 18.15
CA ASP A 252 6.01 4.14 17.10
C ASP A 252 4.93 4.39 16.04
N THR A 253 3.69 4.53 16.47
CA THR A 253 2.49 4.62 15.65
C THR A 253 2.51 5.72 14.58
N PRO A 254 2.94 6.98 14.83
CA PRO A 254 2.82 8.04 13.83
C PRO A 254 3.50 7.71 12.49
N ALA A 255 4.76 7.28 12.51
CA ALA A 255 5.49 6.94 11.28
C ALA A 255 4.89 5.73 10.56
N LYS A 256 4.63 4.65 11.28
CA LYS A 256 4.08 3.41 10.69
C LYS A 256 2.69 3.57 10.14
N LEU A 257 1.81 4.27 10.86
CA LEU A 257 0.46 4.55 10.40
C LEU A 257 0.48 5.43 9.15
N SER A 258 1.36 6.43 9.11
CA SER A 258 1.51 7.30 7.93
C SER A 258 2.04 6.54 6.72
N GLY A 259 3.02 5.64 6.90
CA GLY A 259 3.52 4.77 5.83
C GLY A 259 2.45 3.84 5.29
N PHE A 260 1.64 3.25 6.19
CA PHE A 260 0.50 2.43 5.80
C PHE A 260 -0.58 3.23 5.07
N ALA A 261 -0.93 4.43 5.56
CA ALA A 261 -1.89 5.31 4.90
C ALA A 261 -1.41 5.66 3.48
N TYR A 262 -0.13 6.05 3.32
CA TYR A 262 0.45 6.32 2.01
C TYR A 262 0.31 5.14 1.03
N ALA A 263 0.56 3.91 1.48
CA ALA A 263 0.38 2.72 0.66
C ALA A 263 -1.10 2.46 0.34
N PHE A 264 -2.00 2.77 1.28
CA PHE A 264 -3.43 2.60 1.10
C PHE A 264 -4.00 3.57 0.06
N GLU A 265 -3.59 4.85 0.07
CA GLU A 265 -3.93 5.80 -0.99
C GLU A 265 -3.52 5.27 -2.37
N HIS A 266 -2.36 4.60 -2.48
CA HIS A 266 -1.93 4.00 -3.74
C HIS A 266 -2.69 2.73 -4.12
N LEU A 267 -3.26 1.99 -3.15
CA LEU A 267 -4.22 0.94 -3.43
C LEU A 267 -5.51 1.52 -4.05
N GLU A 268 -5.99 2.64 -3.52
CA GLU A 268 -7.15 3.35 -4.09
C GLU A 268 -6.84 3.89 -5.49
N VAL A 269 -5.68 4.52 -5.67
CA VAL A 269 -5.21 4.95 -7.01
C VAL A 269 -5.20 3.79 -8.00
N GLY A 270 -4.61 2.65 -7.64
CA GLY A 270 -4.56 1.46 -8.51
C GLY A 270 -5.94 0.91 -8.83
N GLY A 271 -6.81 0.79 -7.84
CA GLY A 271 -8.20 0.37 -8.02
C GLY A 271 -8.98 1.29 -8.98
N TYR A 272 -8.83 2.61 -8.85
CA TYR A 272 -9.44 3.58 -9.77
C TYR A 272 -8.81 3.59 -11.16
N GLU A 273 -7.51 3.31 -11.29
CA GLU A 273 -6.87 3.14 -12.59
C GLU A 273 -7.39 1.89 -13.33
N LEU A 274 -7.66 0.80 -12.62
CA LEU A 274 -8.33 -0.37 -13.19
C LEU A 274 -9.77 -0.04 -13.60
N LEU A 275 -10.55 0.57 -12.69
CA LEU A 275 -11.93 0.98 -12.95
C LEU A 275 -12.04 1.89 -14.18
N ARG A 276 -11.17 2.88 -14.31
CA ARG A 276 -11.11 3.79 -15.46
C ARG A 276 -10.97 3.01 -16.77
N ARG A 277 -9.98 2.12 -16.83
CA ARG A 277 -9.69 1.35 -18.05
C ARG A 277 -10.82 0.39 -18.44
N VAL A 278 -11.46 -0.22 -17.45
CA VAL A 278 -12.62 -1.08 -17.72
C VAL A 278 -13.83 -0.24 -18.18
N ALA A 279 -14.06 0.92 -17.57
CA ALA A 279 -15.12 1.86 -17.95
C ALA A 279 -14.93 2.39 -19.37
N GLU A 280 -13.71 2.77 -19.77
CA GLU A 280 -13.38 3.20 -21.13
C GLU A 280 -13.68 2.10 -22.15
N ARG A 281 -13.30 0.84 -21.88
CA ARG A 281 -13.59 -0.32 -22.72
C ARG A 281 -15.09 -0.63 -22.82
N ALA A 282 -15.83 -0.38 -21.72
CA ALA A 282 -17.28 -0.51 -21.69
C ALA A 282 -18.03 0.65 -22.35
N GLY A 283 -17.34 1.71 -22.77
CA GLY A 283 -17.93 2.93 -23.34
C GLY A 283 -18.68 3.77 -22.31
N ASP A 284 -18.40 3.60 -21.01
CA ASP A 284 -19.03 4.31 -19.90
C ASP A 284 -18.19 5.53 -19.48
N ALA A 285 -18.39 6.64 -20.16
CA ALA A 285 -17.63 7.87 -19.95
C ALA A 285 -17.82 8.46 -18.53
N ASP A 286 -19.01 8.29 -17.93
CA ASP A 286 -19.28 8.83 -16.59
C ASP A 286 -18.49 8.06 -15.52
N SER A 287 -18.44 6.72 -15.60
CA SER A 287 -17.64 5.91 -14.70
C SER A 287 -16.14 6.16 -14.88
N ALA A 288 -15.68 6.33 -16.14
CA ALA A 288 -14.29 6.67 -16.42
C ALA A 288 -13.91 8.04 -15.82
N GLN A 289 -14.76 9.06 -16.00
CA GLN A 289 -14.50 10.39 -15.44
C GLN A 289 -14.52 10.40 -13.90
N LEU A 290 -15.42 9.64 -13.28
CA LEU A 290 -15.45 9.46 -11.83
C LEU A 290 -14.12 8.90 -11.34
N ALA A 291 -13.64 7.81 -11.95
CA ALA A 291 -12.39 7.16 -11.59
C ALA A 291 -11.17 8.07 -11.76
N ILE A 292 -11.09 8.83 -12.87
CA ILE A 292 -10.03 9.83 -13.10
C ILE A 292 -9.99 10.85 -11.99
N THR A 293 -11.17 11.37 -11.60
CA THR A 293 -11.25 12.43 -10.61
C THR A 293 -10.80 11.92 -9.23
N ILE A 294 -11.35 10.79 -8.78
CA ILE A 294 -10.99 10.25 -7.45
C ILE A 294 -9.52 9.82 -7.42
N ALA A 295 -9.02 9.13 -8.43
CA ALA A 295 -7.59 8.77 -8.47
C ALA A 295 -6.65 9.98 -8.38
N ALA A 296 -7.04 11.14 -8.89
CA ALA A 296 -6.25 12.37 -8.75
C ALA A 296 -6.33 12.95 -7.33
N GLU A 297 -7.48 12.85 -6.67
CA GLU A 297 -7.69 13.29 -5.29
C GLU A 297 -6.87 12.40 -4.32
N GLU A 298 -6.83 11.05 -4.52
CA GLU A 298 -6.03 10.12 -3.72
C GLU A 298 -4.52 10.31 -3.92
N ARG A 299 -4.06 10.56 -5.16
CA ARG A 299 -2.64 10.91 -5.40
C ARG A 299 -2.25 12.18 -4.64
N ALA A 300 -3.10 13.20 -4.66
CA ALA A 300 -2.83 14.44 -3.93
C ALA A 300 -2.77 14.21 -2.42
N MET A 301 -3.59 13.30 -1.89
CA MET A 301 -3.53 12.92 -0.49
C MET A 301 -2.24 12.16 -0.16
N ALA A 302 -1.83 11.18 -0.98
CA ALA A 302 -0.56 10.49 -0.82
C ALA A 302 0.63 11.46 -0.78
N GLU A 303 0.66 12.47 -1.66
CA GLU A 303 1.69 13.51 -1.67
C GLU A 303 1.68 14.34 -0.38
N ARG A 304 0.50 14.68 0.16
CA ARG A 304 0.35 15.41 1.43
C ARG A 304 0.86 14.58 2.61
N ILE A 305 0.63 13.27 2.63
CA ILE A 305 1.20 12.35 3.62
C ILE A 305 2.72 12.33 3.51
N ALA A 306 3.25 12.15 2.30
CA ALA A 306 4.69 12.08 2.03
C ALA A 306 5.42 13.37 2.45
N ALA A 307 4.80 14.53 2.29
CA ALA A 307 5.35 15.81 2.72
C ALA A 307 5.55 15.92 4.26
N ARG A 308 5.01 14.96 5.02
CA ARG A 308 5.09 14.96 6.50
C ARG A 308 6.06 13.91 7.08
N TRP A 309 6.82 13.18 6.25
CA TRP A 309 7.72 12.12 6.73
C TRP A 309 8.65 12.57 7.88
N ASP A 310 9.20 13.76 7.81
CA ASP A 310 10.07 14.29 8.88
C ASP A 310 9.31 14.51 10.19
N ALA A 311 8.14 15.12 10.13
CA ALA A 311 7.33 15.42 11.31
C ALA A 311 6.84 14.11 12.00
N VAL A 312 6.39 13.11 11.23
CA VAL A 312 5.91 11.85 11.82
C VAL A 312 7.04 10.99 12.36
N VAL A 313 8.25 11.07 11.78
CA VAL A 313 9.44 10.42 12.36
C VAL A 313 9.81 11.07 13.68
N ASP A 314 9.85 12.40 13.74
CA ASP A 314 10.16 13.13 14.98
C ASP A 314 9.13 12.79 16.07
N ALA A 315 7.83 12.85 15.78
CA ALA A 315 6.76 12.46 16.70
C ALA A 315 6.88 11.00 17.17
N SER A 316 7.24 10.08 16.26
CA SER A 316 7.46 8.66 16.63
C SER A 316 8.65 8.49 17.58
N LEU A 317 9.77 9.17 17.33
CA LEU A 317 10.95 9.12 18.20
C LEU A 317 10.66 9.74 19.57
N GLU A 318 9.95 10.86 19.61
CA GLU A 318 9.52 11.52 20.84
C GLU A 318 8.60 10.61 21.68
N SER A 319 7.62 9.96 21.05
CA SER A 319 6.65 9.09 21.73
C SER A 319 7.30 7.92 22.49
N VAL A 320 8.47 7.47 22.05
CA VAL A 320 9.25 6.38 22.67
C VAL A 320 10.42 6.91 23.51
N GLY A 321 10.58 8.23 23.61
CA GLY A 321 11.67 8.88 24.35
C GLY A 321 13.05 8.68 23.71
N ALA A 322 13.10 8.54 22.38
CA ALA A 322 14.30 8.31 21.60
C ALA A 322 14.70 9.53 20.74
N ALA A 323 14.14 10.70 21.01
CA ALA A 323 14.50 11.92 20.28
C ALA A 323 16.01 12.19 20.36
N PRO A 324 16.65 12.71 19.29
CA PRO A 324 18.06 13.07 19.33
C PRO A 324 18.33 14.11 20.41
N ALA A 325 19.50 14.01 21.07
CA ALA A 325 19.94 15.06 22.00
C ALA A 325 20.06 16.38 21.23
N ALA A 326 19.42 17.41 21.74
CA ALA A 326 19.40 18.75 21.13
C ALA A 326 20.80 19.36 21.03
#